data_77b263bad9ec74748bb5b40f7e9d820f
#
_entry.id   77b263bad9ec74748bb5b40f7e9d820f
#
_cell.length_a   1.000
_cell.length_b   1.000
_cell.length_c   1.000
_cell.angle_alpha   90.00
_cell.angle_beta   90.00
_cell.angle_gamma   90.00
#
_symmetry.space_group_name_H-M   'P 1'
#
loop_
_entity.id
_entity.type
_entity.pdbx_description
1 polymer ?
#
loop_
_entity_poly.entity_id
_entity_poly.type
_entity_poly.pdbx_seq_one_letter_code
_entity_poly.pdbx_strand_id
1 'polypeptide(L)'
;MENLTEQKQTSAPNLLFGSRKGFILLNWILIAVSCVSLVYVAHYYSDYYISFRPSGVPGAIILIAAFSLVSILFAFAGNSFGYVVGFYSYAMIAGYLWLNNFSELVYNHRLAGLSAAASAIAFLLPALFISSPVRQIYTLSLSALDRLLTLILLLSSATILVGASYNFKFVSIENIYNYRSELGLPVILNYVIGIASNALLPFAFACFVGRGNIWRAGAALFLLLMFYPITLSKLALFTPFWLVAMLALSRYFNFKFAVTLSLLVPISVGLLLIILFQQEILPYSMTFPYFGLVNFRMIAIPSLAMDYYNSFFFAHPVTNFCQIRLLRPFVACPYQEQLANVIYNAFGIGGQFNASLFATEGIASVGAFFAPVTAFAAGLVIALGNRLSSGLQPQFILISGAILAQALLNVPLTTVLLTHGAGVLFVLWYILPRDAFGVAATPGPQNLSR
;
A
#
# COMPACT_ATOMS: atom_id res chain seq x y z
N MET A 1 -44.19 15.62 13.41
CA MET A 1 -43.09 16.10 12.58
C MET A 1 -42.29 14.88 12.09
N GLU A 2 -42.96 14.16 11.23
CA GLU A 2 -42.44 13.06 10.42
C GLU A 2 -41.97 13.64 9.09
N ASN A 3 -41.05 12.92 8.47
CA ASN A 3 -40.48 13.17 7.13
C ASN A 3 -39.30 14.12 7.07
N LEU A 4 -38.09 13.49 7.18
CA LEU A 4 -36.86 13.92 6.49
C LEU A 4 -35.72 12.86 6.64
N THR A 5 -35.90 11.65 6.07
CA THR A 5 -34.78 10.71 5.83
C THR A 5 -35.07 9.73 4.69
N GLU A 6 -35.66 10.20 3.61
CA GLU A 6 -35.45 9.56 2.31
C GLU A 6 -34.32 10.31 1.58
N GLN A 7 -33.07 10.00 1.91
CA GLN A 7 -31.98 10.34 1.02
C GLN A 7 -32.11 9.49 -0.24
N LYS A 8 -32.76 10.08 -1.24
CA LYS A 8 -32.67 9.70 -2.65
C LYS A 8 -31.23 9.36 -2.98
N GLN A 9 -30.91 8.07 -3.10
CA GLN A 9 -29.80 7.62 -3.89
C GLN A 9 -30.00 8.17 -5.31
N THR A 10 -29.37 9.30 -5.58
CA THR A 10 -29.36 9.90 -6.92
C THR A 10 -28.68 8.88 -7.85
N SER A 11 -29.51 8.25 -8.66
CA SER A 11 -29.13 7.45 -9.81
C SER A 11 -28.48 8.36 -10.86
N ALA A 12 -27.17 8.54 -10.78
CA ALA A 12 -26.33 9.13 -11.81
C ALA A 12 -25.42 8.04 -12.42
N PRO A 13 -24.83 8.17 -13.58
CA PRO A 13 -24.79 7.27 -14.74
C PRO A 13 -24.02 5.97 -14.48
N ASN A 14 -24.66 5.00 -13.84
CA ASN A 14 -24.05 3.74 -13.38
C ASN A 14 -24.13 2.59 -14.42
N LEU A 15 -24.48 2.85 -15.68
CA LEU A 15 -24.79 1.75 -16.62
C LEU A 15 -23.57 1.08 -17.25
N LEU A 16 -22.42 1.76 -17.36
CA LEU A 16 -21.17 1.16 -17.88
C LEU A 16 -20.21 0.74 -16.76
N PHE A 17 -20.11 1.50 -15.70
CA PHE A 17 -19.12 1.31 -14.63
C PHE A 17 -19.57 0.38 -13.49
N GLY A 18 -20.88 0.09 -13.34
CA GLY A 18 -21.39 -0.87 -12.34
C GLY A 18 -21.23 -2.35 -12.73
N SER A 19 -20.85 -2.64 -13.97
CA SER A 19 -20.73 -4.01 -14.47
C SER A 19 -19.34 -4.59 -14.19
N ARG A 20 -19.24 -5.93 -14.02
CA ARG A 20 -17.95 -6.65 -13.91
C ARG A 20 -17.06 -6.39 -15.12
N LYS A 21 -17.64 -6.26 -16.32
CA LYS A 21 -16.91 -5.98 -17.56
C LYS A 21 -16.28 -4.58 -17.54
N GLY A 22 -17.03 -3.56 -17.10
CA GLY A 22 -16.50 -2.20 -16.97
C GLY A 22 -15.35 -2.10 -15.96
N PHE A 23 -15.44 -2.85 -14.86
CA PHE A 23 -14.37 -2.93 -13.87
C PHE A 23 -13.09 -3.59 -14.43
N ILE A 24 -13.21 -4.70 -15.17
CA ILE A 24 -12.05 -5.36 -15.81
C ILE A 24 -11.41 -4.40 -16.83
N LEU A 25 -12.22 -3.71 -17.63
CA LEU A 25 -11.72 -2.72 -18.59
C LEU A 25 -10.96 -1.58 -17.89
N LEU A 26 -11.49 -1.07 -16.77
CA LEU A 26 -10.81 -0.02 -16.01
C LEU A 26 -9.44 -0.48 -15.46
N ASN A 27 -9.35 -1.74 -15.03
CA ASN A 27 -8.08 -2.32 -14.60
C ASN A 27 -7.08 -2.44 -15.77
N TRP A 28 -7.53 -2.82 -16.94
CA TRP A 28 -6.67 -2.86 -18.12
C TRP A 28 -6.21 -1.46 -18.55
N ILE A 29 -7.08 -0.46 -18.45
CA ILE A 29 -6.71 0.95 -18.65
C ILE A 29 -5.63 1.37 -17.65
N LEU A 30 -5.78 1.04 -16.36
CA LEU A 30 -4.75 1.31 -15.35
C LEU A 30 -3.40 0.69 -15.75
N ILE A 31 -3.39 -0.59 -16.12
CA ILE A 31 -2.15 -1.27 -16.50
C ILE A 31 -1.53 -0.63 -17.75
N ALA A 32 -2.34 -0.31 -18.77
CA ALA A 32 -1.85 0.35 -19.97
C ALA A 32 -1.24 1.73 -19.67
N VAL A 33 -1.94 2.56 -18.88
CA VAL A 33 -1.46 3.88 -18.44
C VAL A 33 -0.19 3.75 -17.62
N SER A 34 -0.11 2.75 -16.73
CA SER A 34 1.09 2.46 -15.94
C SER A 34 2.27 2.07 -16.83
N CYS A 35 2.07 1.19 -17.82
CA CYS A 35 3.14 0.80 -18.77
C CYS A 35 3.64 2.00 -19.58
N VAL A 36 2.75 2.86 -20.08
CA VAL A 36 3.14 4.09 -20.80
C VAL A 36 3.92 5.02 -19.86
N SER A 37 3.46 5.20 -18.62
CA SER A 37 4.20 5.99 -17.62
C SER A 37 5.60 5.43 -17.35
N LEU A 38 5.75 4.10 -17.28
CA LEU A 38 7.03 3.43 -17.07
C LEU A 38 7.99 3.54 -18.26
N VAL A 39 7.50 3.76 -19.50
CA VAL A 39 8.34 4.12 -20.64
C VAL A 39 9.05 5.46 -20.37
N TYR A 40 8.29 6.47 -19.90
CA TYR A 40 8.87 7.77 -19.55
C TYR A 40 9.81 7.67 -18.34
N VAL A 41 9.48 6.82 -17.36
CA VAL A 41 10.39 6.54 -16.24
C VAL A 41 11.70 5.95 -16.75
N ALA A 42 11.68 4.95 -17.63
CA ALA A 42 12.89 4.35 -18.19
C ALA A 42 13.71 5.35 -19.04
N HIS A 43 13.04 6.35 -19.65
CA HIS A 43 13.73 7.39 -20.41
C HIS A 43 14.41 8.44 -19.51
N TYR A 44 13.74 8.92 -18.46
CA TYR A 44 14.23 10.02 -17.62
C TYR A 44 15.03 9.56 -16.39
N TYR A 45 14.97 8.28 -16.02
CA TYR A 45 15.64 7.69 -14.86
C TYR A 45 16.51 6.47 -15.24
N SER A 46 17.23 6.58 -16.37
CA SER A 46 18.10 5.52 -16.88
C SER A 46 19.23 5.15 -15.89
N ASP A 47 19.66 6.08 -15.03
CA ASP A 47 20.65 5.84 -13.97
C ASP A 47 20.23 4.73 -12.98
N TYR A 48 18.95 4.31 -13.03
CA TYR A 48 18.42 3.22 -12.22
C TYR A 48 18.49 1.86 -12.92
N TYR A 49 19.45 1.65 -13.83
CA TYR A 49 19.70 0.41 -14.57
C TYR A 49 18.51 -0.06 -15.42
N ILE A 50 17.74 0.89 -15.93
CA ILE A 50 16.64 0.65 -16.85
C ILE A 50 16.82 1.48 -18.12
N SER A 51 16.71 0.85 -19.28
CA SER A 51 16.93 1.52 -20.57
C SER A 51 15.83 1.11 -21.54
N PHE A 52 15.02 2.08 -21.95
CA PHE A 52 13.93 1.77 -22.90
C PHE A 52 14.52 1.35 -24.25
N ARG A 53 14.18 0.13 -24.68
CA ARG A 53 14.59 -0.46 -25.96
C ARG A 53 13.35 -0.87 -26.75
N PRO A 54 13.10 -0.28 -27.94
CA PRO A 54 11.93 -0.60 -28.76
C PRO A 54 11.81 -2.10 -29.08
N SER A 55 12.93 -2.81 -29.23
CA SER A 55 12.96 -4.26 -29.50
C SER A 55 12.38 -5.11 -28.37
N GLY A 56 12.38 -4.64 -27.12
CA GLY A 56 11.79 -5.33 -25.97
C GLY A 56 10.28 -5.16 -25.85
N VAL A 57 9.70 -4.16 -26.53
CA VAL A 57 8.27 -3.81 -26.38
C VAL A 57 7.31 -4.94 -26.76
N PRO A 58 7.48 -5.67 -27.87
CA PRO A 58 6.54 -6.75 -28.21
C PRO A 58 6.48 -7.84 -27.14
N GLY A 59 7.64 -8.24 -26.60
CA GLY A 59 7.72 -9.22 -25.52
C GLY A 59 7.07 -8.72 -24.23
N ALA A 60 7.32 -7.46 -23.85
CA ALA A 60 6.72 -6.82 -22.69
C ALA A 60 5.18 -6.75 -22.82
N ILE A 61 4.65 -6.37 -23.99
CA ILE A 61 3.19 -6.31 -24.23
C ILE A 61 2.57 -7.70 -24.10
N ILE A 62 3.15 -8.73 -24.69
CA ILE A 62 2.62 -10.11 -24.59
C ILE A 62 2.59 -10.56 -23.12
N LEU A 63 3.67 -10.32 -22.38
CA LEU A 63 3.77 -10.68 -20.97
C LEU A 63 2.73 -9.94 -20.11
N ILE A 64 2.59 -8.65 -20.32
CA ILE A 64 1.61 -7.82 -19.59
C ILE A 64 0.18 -8.17 -19.97
N ALA A 65 -0.11 -8.43 -21.24
CA ALA A 65 -1.44 -8.86 -21.69
C ALA A 65 -1.83 -10.19 -21.02
N ALA A 66 -0.91 -11.16 -20.96
CA ALA A 66 -1.14 -12.43 -20.26
C ALA A 66 -1.34 -12.21 -18.76
N PHE A 67 -0.49 -11.39 -18.11
CA PHE A 67 -0.61 -11.12 -16.67
C PHE A 67 -1.86 -10.30 -16.33
N SER A 68 -2.33 -9.44 -17.23
CA SER A 68 -3.54 -8.63 -17.03
C SER A 68 -4.81 -9.49 -16.84
N LEU A 69 -4.80 -10.75 -17.29
CA LEU A 69 -5.89 -11.70 -17.04
C LEU A 69 -6.08 -11.98 -15.55
N VAL A 70 -5.04 -11.82 -14.72
CA VAL A 70 -5.13 -11.95 -13.25
C VAL A 70 -6.11 -10.91 -12.68
N SER A 71 -6.36 -9.80 -13.37
CA SER A 71 -7.37 -8.80 -12.98
C SER A 71 -8.79 -9.37 -12.85
N ILE A 72 -9.07 -10.49 -13.51
CA ILE A 72 -10.35 -11.20 -13.43
C ILE A 72 -10.62 -11.65 -11.97
N LEU A 73 -9.59 -12.03 -11.21
CA LEU A 73 -9.74 -12.41 -9.80
C LEU A 73 -10.39 -11.29 -8.97
N PHE A 74 -10.03 -10.04 -9.23
CA PHE A 74 -10.58 -8.88 -8.52
C PHE A 74 -12.07 -8.63 -8.84
N ALA A 75 -12.54 -9.02 -10.01
CA ALA A 75 -13.96 -8.91 -10.37
C ALA A 75 -14.83 -9.82 -9.50
N PHE A 76 -14.30 -10.97 -9.06
CA PHE A 76 -15.00 -11.96 -8.23
C PHE A 76 -14.74 -11.80 -6.73
N ALA A 77 -13.66 -11.14 -6.35
CA ALA A 77 -13.28 -10.94 -4.95
C ALA A 77 -14.27 -10.04 -4.20
N GLY A 78 -14.40 -10.25 -2.89
CA GLY A 78 -15.16 -9.40 -1.99
C GLY A 78 -14.43 -8.09 -1.65
N ASN A 79 -15.14 -7.13 -1.05
CA ASN A 79 -14.58 -5.89 -0.57
C ASN A 79 -13.88 -6.14 0.78
N SER A 80 -12.55 -6.18 0.80
CA SER A 80 -11.75 -6.53 1.97
C SER A 80 -10.42 -5.77 2.00
N PHE A 81 -9.72 -5.82 3.11
CA PHE A 81 -8.35 -5.27 3.20
C PHE A 81 -7.40 -5.96 2.22
N GLY A 82 -7.52 -7.28 2.11
CA GLY A 82 -6.73 -8.07 1.15
C GLY A 82 -6.99 -7.70 -0.31
N TYR A 83 -8.20 -7.19 -0.62
CA TYR A 83 -8.46 -6.62 -1.93
C TYR A 83 -7.58 -5.40 -2.21
N VAL A 84 -7.48 -4.46 -1.26
CA VAL A 84 -6.67 -3.24 -1.42
C VAL A 84 -5.19 -3.58 -1.55
N VAL A 85 -4.67 -4.38 -0.62
CA VAL A 85 -3.27 -4.83 -0.64
C VAL A 85 -2.97 -5.62 -1.90
N GLY A 86 -3.85 -6.56 -2.26
CA GLY A 86 -3.70 -7.40 -3.44
C GLY A 86 -3.70 -6.58 -4.73
N PHE A 87 -4.57 -5.59 -4.83
CA PHE A 87 -4.66 -4.73 -6.01
C PHE A 87 -3.40 -3.88 -6.21
N TYR A 88 -2.89 -3.30 -5.14
CA TYR A 88 -1.65 -2.52 -5.19
C TYR A 88 -0.44 -3.41 -5.50
N SER A 89 -0.37 -4.60 -4.90
CA SER A 89 0.66 -5.58 -5.21
C SER A 89 0.60 -6.07 -6.66
N TYR A 90 -0.61 -6.29 -7.19
CA TYR A 90 -0.83 -6.65 -8.58
C TYR A 90 -0.31 -5.57 -9.53
N ALA A 91 -0.63 -4.29 -9.27
CA ALA A 91 -0.13 -3.18 -10.08
C ALA A 91 1.41 -3.07 -10.01
N MET A 92 2.00 -3.26 -8.84
CA MET A 92 3.46 -3.27 -8.65
C MET A 92 4.13 -4.42 -9.42
N ILE A 93 3.59 -5.63 -9.34
CA ILE A 93 4.14 -6.79 -10.09
C ILE A 93 3.99 -6.59 -11.60
N ALA A 94 2.86 -6.04 -12.07
CA ALA A 94 2.71 -5.68 -13.49
C ALA A 94 3.79 -4.67 -13.91
N GLY A 95 4.06 -3.66 -13.10
CA GLY A 95 5.17 -2.73 -13.32
C GLY A 95 6.54 -3.41 -13.38
N TYR A 96 6.81 -4.35 -12.46
CA TYR A 96 8.03 -5.15 -12.50
C TYR A 96 8.14 -5.99 -13.77
N LEU A 97 7.09 -6.70 -14.16
CA LEU A 97 7.08 -7.52 -15.37
C LEU A 97 7.32 -6.69 -16.65
N TRP A 98 6.83 -5.45 -16.67
CA TRP A 98 7.13 -4.50 -17.73
C TRP A 98 8.61 -4.10 -17.73
N LEU A 99 9.11 -3.58 -16.58
CA LEU A 99 10.47 -3.06 -16.45
C LEU A 99 11.55 -4.14 -16.60
N ASN A 100 11.27 -5.38 -16.20
CA ASN A 100 12.17 -6.52 -16.36
C ASN A 100 12.62 -6.76 -17.83
N ASN A 101 11.82 -6.34 -18.83
CA ASN A 101 12.21 -6.39 -20.23
C ASN A 101 13.18 -5.28 -20.64
N PHE A 102 13.34 -4.26 -19.81
CA PHE A 102 14.17 -3.09 -20.04
C PHE A 102 15.30 -2.95 -19.02
N SER A 103 15.44 -3.90 -18.11
CA SER A 103 16.50 -3.94 -17.13
C SER A 103 17.88 -4.17 -17.77
N GLU A 104 18.89 -3.50 -17.24
CA GLU A 104 20.32 -3.68 -17.59
C GLU A 104 21.06 -4.56 -16.58
N LEU A 105 20.39 -4.97 -15.51
CA LEU A 105 20.94 -5.83 -14.49
C LEU A 105 21.10 -7.26 -14.96
N VAL A 106 22.15 -7.94 -14.49
CA VAL A 106 22.49 -9.30 -14.94
C VAL A 106 21.90 -10.34 -13.98
N TYR A 107 20.87 -11.05 -14.44
CA TYR A 107 20.26 -12.21 -13.75
C TYR A 107 19.34 -12.99 -14.71
N ASN A 108 18.72 -14.07 -14.24
CA ASN A 108 17.78 -14.83 -15.06
C ASN A 108 16.41 -14.14 -15.10
N HIS A 109 16.22 -13.20 -16.03
CA HIS A 109 15.00 -12.40 -16.22
C HIS A 109 13.74 -13.27 -16.43
N ARG A 110 13.88 -14.39 -17.14
CA ARG A 110 12.76 -15.30 -17.42
C ARG A 110 12.28 -15.98 -16.13
N LEU A 111 13.21 -16.55 -15.37
CA LEU A 111 12.87 -17.19 -14.09
C LEU A 111 12.27 -16.15 -13.12
N ALA A 112 12.86 -14.98 -13.00
CA ALA A 112 12.39 -13.92 -12.12
C ALA A 112 11.00 -13.40 -12.50
N GLY A 113 10.72 -13.21 -13.80
CA GLY A 113 9.40 -12.83 -14.29
C GLY A 113 8.33 -13.88 -14.01
N LEU A 114 8.63 -15.16 -14.28
CA LEU A 114 7.71 -16.27 -13.96
C LEU A 114 7.47 -16.39 -12.45
N SER A 115 8.51 -16.26 -11.65
CA SER A 115 8.42 -16.28 -10.19
C SER A 115 7.56 -15.13 -9.66
N ALA A 116 7.74 -13.92 -10.19
CA ALA A 116 6.95 -12.76 -9.78
C ALA A 116 5.46 -12.94 -10.12
N ALA A 117 5.15 -13.41 -11.33
CA ALA A 117 3.77 -13.71 -11.73
C ALA A 117 3.15 -14.82 -10.86
N ALA A 118 3.88 -15.90 -10.63
CA ALA A 118 3.44 -16.99 -9.75
C ALA A 118 3.26 -16.52 -8.30
N SER A 119 4.18 -15.68 -7.77
CA SER A 119 4.10 -15.07 -6.45
C SER A 119 2.88 -14.17 -6.31
N ALA A 120 2.57 -13.37 -7.33
CA ALA A 120 1.36 -12.55 -7.33
C ALA A 120 0.09 -13.42 -7.23
N ILE A 121 -0.02 -14.46 -8.06
CA ILE A 121 -1.19 -15.37 -8.03
C ILE A 121 -1.27 -16.10 -6.69
N ALA A 122 -0.15 -16.64 -6.19
CA ALA A 122 -0.09 -17.35 -4.92
C ALA A 122 -0.51 -16.46 -3.74
N PHE A 123 -0.10 -15.19 -3.73
CA PHE A 123 -0.50 -14.19 -2.75
C PHE A 123 -1.99 -13.82 -2.85
N LEU A 124 -2.46 -13.58 -4.07
CA LEU A 124 -3.82 -13.09 -4.32
C LEU A 124 -4.88 -14.13 -3.97
N LEU A 125 -4.63 -15.42 -4.17
CA LEU A 125 -5.62 -16.45 -3.89
C LEU A 125 -6.13 -16.39 -2.43
N PRO A 126 -5.30 -16.51 -1.38
CA PRO A 126 -5.79 -16.38 -0.02
C PRO A 126 -6.20 -14.95 0.33
N ALA A 127 -5.47 -13.92 -0.13
CA ALA A 127 -5.74 -12.54 0.20
C ALA A 127 -7.11 -12.05 -0.33
N LEU A 128 -7.59 -12.56 -1.46
CA LEU A 128 -8.86 -12.15 -2.06
C LEU A 128 -10.06 -13.00 -1.62
N PHE A 129 -9.86 -14.29 -1.38
CA PHE A 129 -10.98 -15.24 -1.25
C PHE A 129 -11.18 -15.78 0.17
N ILE A 130 -10.20 -15.62 1.08
CA ILE A 130 -10.39 -16.02 2.47
C ILE A 130 -10.82 -14.81 3.30
N SER A 131 -12.13 -14.69 3.52
CA SER A 131 -12.73 -13.57 4.27
C SER A 131 -13.84 -13.99 5.23
N SER A 132 -14.03 -15.32 5.45
CA SER A 132 -15.04 -15.82 6.39
C SER A 132 -14.81 -15.23 7.80
N PRO A 133 -15.86 -14.71 8.47
CA PRO A 133 -15.68 -14.02 9.76
C PRO A 133 -15.16 -14.95 10.83
N VAL A 134 -14.30 -14.42 11.70
CA VAL A 134 -13.96 -15.04 12.98
C VAL A 134 -15.02 -14.62 14.00
N ARG A 135 -15.52 -15.59 14.79
CA ARG A 135 -16.44 -15.29 15.88
C ARG A 135 -15.81 -14.31 16.85
N GLN A 136 -16.46 -13.17 17.08
CA GLN A 136 -16.01 -12.22 18.10
C GLN A 136 -16.34 -12.78 19.49
N ILE A 137 -15.29 -12.99 20.31
CA ILE A 137 -15.44 -13.38 21.71
C ILE A 137 -15.61 -12.15 22.59
N TYR A 138 -15.00 -11.02 22.16
CA TYR A 138 -15.02 -9.76 22.88
C TYR A 138 -15.31 -8.61 21.93
N THR A 139 -16.20 -7.72 22.32
CA THR A 139 -16.55 -6.49 21.59
C THR A 139 -16.46 -5.29 22.56
N LEU A 140 -15.90 -4.19 22.07
CA LEU A 140 -15.87 -2.95 22.84
C LEU A 140 -17.27 -2.34 22.95
N SER A 141 -17.64 -1.86 24.14
CA SER A 141 -18.78 -0.96 24.27
C SER A 141 -18.47 0.40 23.61
N LEU A 142 -19.49 1.14 23.17
CA LEU A 142 -19.30 2.45 22.55
C LEU A 142 -18.55 3.44 23.45
N SER A 143 -18.79 3.37 24.78
CA SER A 143 -18.06 4.19 25.77
C SER A 143 -16.59 3.77 25.92
N ALA A 144 -16.30 2.47 25.86
CA ALA A 144 -14.93 1.98 25.88
C ALA A 144 -14.18 2.37 24.59
N LEU A 145 -14.86 2.30 23.44
CA LEU A 145 -14.31 2.77 22.18
C LEU A 145 -13.99 4.27 22.24
N ASP A 146 -14.86 5.10 22.79
CA ASP A 146 -14.63 6.55 22.91
C ASP A 146 -13.40 6.86 23.79
N ARG A 147 -13.23 6.12 24.89
CA ARG A 147 -12.02 6.21 25.73
C ARG A 147 -10.77 5.78 24.96
N LEU A 148 -10.84 4.68 24.23
CA LEU A 148 -9.73 4.19 23.41
C LEU A 148 -9.34 5.21 22.35
N LEU A 149 -10.30 5.79 21.62
CA LEU A 149 -10.04 6.82 20.62
C LEU A 149 -9.42 8.09 21.23
N THR A 150 -9.89 8.49 22.42
CA THR A 150 -9.29 9.60 23.17
C THR A 150 -7.86 9.26 23.59
N LEU A 151 -7.63 8.04 24.09
CA LEU A 151 -6.29 7.57 24.46
C LEU A 151 -5.33 7.56 23.26
N ILE A 152 -5.80 7.15 22.08
CA ILE A 152 -5.01 7.20 20.84
C ILE A 152 -4.58 8.64 20.52
N LEU A 153 -5.48 9.62 20.61
CA LEU A 153 -5.13 11.02 20.39
C LEU A 153 -4.12 11.52 21.42
N LEU A 154 -4.32 11.22 22.70
CA LEU A 154 -3.41 11.62 23.77
C LEU A 154 -2.03 10.96 23.64
N LEU A 155 -1.99 9.65 23.36
CA LEU A 155 -0.73 8.92 23.12
C LEU A 155 0.02 9.49 21.92
N SER A 156 -0.69 9.77 20.83
CA SER A 156 -0.08 10.36 19.64
C SER A 156 0.45 11.77 19.91
N SER A 157 -0.28 12.59 20.68
CA SER A 157 0.17 13.92 21.10
C SER A 157 1.42 13.83 21.97
N ALA A 158 1.43 12.95 22.98
CA ALA A 158 2.59 12.71 23.83
C ALA A 158 3.81 12.22 23.01
N THR A 159 3.58 11.33 22.06
CA THR A 159 4.63 10.83 21.16
C THR A 159 5.22 11.94 20.30
N ILE A 160 4.39 12.86 19.80
CA ILE A 160 4.83 14.05 19.05
C ILE A 160 5.66 14.97 19.94
N LEU A 161 5.22 15.25 21.18
CA LEU A 161 5.95 16.10 22.13
C LEU A 161 7.33 15.50 22.46
N VAL A 162 7.37 14.20 22.75
CA VAL A 162 8.64 13.49 23.00
C VAL A 162 9.50 13.46 21.75
N GLY A 163 8.93 13.16 20.57
CA GLY A 163 9.64 13.15 19.33
C GLY A 163 10.24 14.53 18.97
N ALA A 164 9.48 15.60 19.23
CA ALA A 164 9.89 16.97 19.00
C ALA A 164 11.12 17.39 19.84
N SER A 165 11.33 16.77 21.02
CA SER A 165 12.52 17.03 21.83
C SER A 165 13.81 16.45 21.20
N TYR A 166 13.70 15.46 20.31
CA TYR A 166 14.83 14.91 19.56
C TYR A 166 15.03 15.61 18.22
N ASN A 167 13.94 15.84 17.47
CA ASN A 167 13.97 16.52 16.20
C ASN A 167 12.65 17.18 15.88
N PHE A 168 12.68 18.44 15.49
CA PHE A 168 11.51 19.16 14.98
C PHE A 168 11.94 20.17 13.92
N LYS A 169 12.00 19.72 12.67
CA LYS A 169 12.45 20.56 11.54
C LYS A 169 11.46 20.47 10.39
N PHE A 170 11.01 21.60 9.87
CA PHE A 170 10.31 21.65 8.60
C PHE A 170 11.32 21.77 7.47
N VAL A 171 11.47 20.71 6.69
CA VAL A 171 12.43 20.64 5.59
C VAL A 171 11.65 20.46 4.28
N SER A 172 12.10 21.10 3.19
CA SER A 172 11.52 20.87 1.87
C SER A 172 11.73 19.41 1.42
N ILE A 173 10.82 18.91 0.58
CA ILE A 173 10.83 17.52 0.11
C ILE A 173 12.16 17.13 -0.56
N GLU A 174 12.83 18.08 -1.18
CA GLU A 174 14.11 17.90 -1.87
C GLU A 174 15.27 17.65 -0.89
N ASN A 175 15.24 18.32 0.27
CA ASN A 175 16.31 18.28 1.26
C ASN A 175 16.14 17.22 2.37
N ILE A 176 15.05 16.44 2.34
CA ILE A 176 14.72 15.45 3.39
C ILE A 176 15.90 14.50 3.65
N TYR A 177 16.56 14.01 2.60
CA TYR A 177 17.63 13.01 2.73
C TYR A 177 18.87 13.53 3.42
N ASN A 178 19.19 14.81 3.27
CA ASN A 178 20.37 15.45 3.88
C ASN A 178 20.26 15.47 5.43
N TYR A 179 19.03 15.62 5.94
CA TYR A 179 18.79 15.72 7.38
C TYR A 179 18.31 14.41 8.01
N ARG A 180 17.76 13.49 7.20
CA ARG A 180 17.21 12.23 7.72
C ARG A 180 18.30 11.28 8.23
N SER A 181 19.50 11.29 7.67
CA SER A 181 20.62 10.49 8.12
C SER A 181 21.14 10.86 9.51
N GLU A 182 20.86 12.08 9.97
CA GLU A 182 21.26 12.61 11.26
C GLU A 182 20.26 12.30 12.39
N LEU A 183 19.08 11.70 12.06
CA LEU A 183 18.03 11.44 13.03
C LEU A 183 18.39 10.31 13.99
N GLY A 184 18.73 10.67 15.22
CA GLY A 184 19.05 9.74 16.33
C GLY A 184 17.84 9.38 17.21
N LEU A 185 16.68 9.06 16.65
CA LEU A 185 15.49 8.70 17.46
C LEU A 185 15.69 7.34 18.15
N PRO A 186 15.34 7.23 19.46
CA PRO A 186 15.35 5.95 20.16
C PRO A 186 14.48 4.89 19.48
N VAL A 187 14.93 3.63 19.50
CA VAL A 187 14.26 2.52 18.80
C VAL A 187 12.80 2.38 19.25
N ILE A 188 12.52 2.48 20.54
CA ILE A 188 11.15 2.38 21.08
C ILE A 188 10.28 3.51 20.54
N LEU A 189 10.79 4.72 20.49
CA LEU A 189 10.07 5.88 19.96
C LEU A 189 9.74 5.68 18.47
N ASN A 190 10.66 5.16 17.67
CA ASN A 190 10.43 4.82 16.27
C ASN A 190 9.29 3.79 16.11
N TYR A 191 9.21 2.78 16.98
CA TYR A 191 8.09 1.81 16.98
C TYR A 191 6.77 2.50 17.29
N VAL A 192 6.72 3.32 18.34
CA VAL A 192 5.49 4.02 18.74
C VAL A 192 5.05 4.99 17.65
N ILE A 193 5.95 5.75 17.05
CA ILE A 193 5.68 6.64 15.92
C ILE A 193 5.12 5.82 14.74
N GLY A 194 5.75 4.70 14.40
CA GLY A 194 5.33 3.84 13.31
C GLY A 194 3.90 3.31 13.49
N ILE A 195 3.59 2.78 14.69
CA ILE A 195 2.25 2.26 15.02
C ILE A 195 1.22 3.39 15.06
N ALA A 196 1.55 4.52 15.70
CA ALA A 196 0.64 5.66 15.83
C ALA A 196 0.27 6.25 14.46
N SER A 197 1.27 6.48 13.59
CA SER A 197 1.05 7.14 12.29
C SER A 197 0.44 6.23 11.22
N ASN A 198 0.73 4.93 11.23
CA ASN A 198 0.27 4.04 10.16
C ASN A 198 -0.97 3.21 10.52
N ALA A 199 -1.27 3.01 11.82
CA ALA A 199 -2.39 2.18 12.27
C ALA A 199 -3.37 2.93 13.17
N LEU A 200 -2.91 3.51 14.30
CA LEU A 200 -3.81 4.05 15.32
C LEU A 200 -4.55 5.30 14.87
N LEU A 201 -3.86 6.30 14.33
CA LEU A 201 -4.49 7.54 13.86
C LEU A 201 -5.36 7.33 12.61
N PRO A 202 -4.96 6.54 11.58
CA PRO A 202 -5.85 6.17 10.48
C PRO A 202 -7.11 5.43 10.95
N PHE A 203 -7.00 4.52 11.93
CA PHE A 203 -8.14 3.86 12.56
C PHE A 203 -9.04 4.86 13.29
N ALA A 204 -8.46 5.74 14.12
CA ALA A 204 -9.21 6.77 14.86
C ALA A 204 -9.92 7.73 13.89
N PHE A 205 -9.24 8.16 12.82
CA PHE A 205 -9.83 8.97 11.77
C PHE A 205 -11.05 8.29 11.13
N ALA A 206 -10.92 7.02 10.75
CA ALA A 206 -12.04 6.24 10.18
C ALA A 206 -13.21 6.13 11.17
N CYS A 207 -12.93 5.91 12.46
CA CYS A 207 -13.98 5.88 13.51
C CYS A 207 -14.67 7.23 13.67
N PHE A 208 -13.93 8.34 13.68
CA PHE A 208 -14.51 9.68 13.83
C PHE A 208 -15.34 10.08 12.62
N VAL A 209 -14.85 9.77 11.41
CA VAL A 209 -15.61 10.00 10.18
C VAL A 209 -16.91 9.17 10.16
N GLY A 210 -16.84 7.88 10.50
CA GLY A 210 -18.03 7.01 10.58
C GLY A 210 -19.07 7.46 11.60
N ARG A 211 -18.66 8.20 12.64
CA ARG A 211 -19.54 8.77 13.68
C ARG A 211 -19.91 10.24 13.44
N GLY A 212 -19.49 10.83 12.32
CA GLY A 212 -19.79 12.23 12.00
C GLY A 212 -19.03 13.27 12.85
N ASN A 213 -18.01 12.87 13.61
CA ASN A 213 -17.25 13.78 14.47
C ASN A 213 -16.09 14.43 13.70
N ILE A 214 -16.39 15.48 12.94
CA ILE A 214 -15.46 16.15 12.03
C ILE A 214 -14.28 16.79 12.78
N TRP A 215 -14.51 17.36 13.99
CA TRP A 215 -13.46 18.00 14.76
C TRP A 215 -12.37 17.03 15.22
N ARG A 216 -12.78 15.88 15.78
CA ARG A 216 -11.82 14.84 16.18
C ARG A 216 -11.16 14.17 14.96
N ALA A 217 -11.86 14.03 13.83
CA ALA A 217 -11.26 13.57 12.59
C ALA A 217 -10.19 14.56 12.09
N GLY A 218 -10.47 15.87 12.14
CA GLY A 218 -9.50 16.92 11.83
C GLY A 218 -8.28 16.90 12.77
N ALA A 219 -8.50 16.68 14.07
CA ALA A 219 -7.41 16.53 15.04
C ALA A 219 -6.52 15.31 14.71
N ALA A 220 -7.09 14.17 14.32
CA ALA A 220 -6.31 13.01 13.89
C ALA A 220 -5.44 13.30 12.66
N LEU A 221 -5.97 14.00 11.66
CA LEU A 221 -5.21 14.42 10.46
C LEU A 221 -4.10 15.41 10.82
N PHE A 222 -4.38 16.35 11.71
CA PHE A 222 -3.39 17.30 12.20
C PHE A 222 -2.23 16.61 12.92
N LEU A 223 -2.53 15.66 13.82
CA LEU A 223 -1.50 14.86 14.49
C LEU A 223 -0.68 14.02 13.50
N LEU A 224 -1.32 13.45 12.48
CA LEU A 224 -0.59 12.75 11.41
C LEU A 224 0.40 13.66 10.69
N LEU A 225 -0.01 14.90 10.38
CA LEU A 225 0.88 15.89 9.75
C LEU A 225 2.06 16.26 10.66
N MET A 226 1.83 16.35 11.98
CA MET A 226 2.88 16.68 12.96
C MET A 226 3.97 15.61 13.12
N PHE A 227 3.76 14.38 12.66
CA PHE A 227 4.84 13.39 12.58
C PHE A 227 5.87 13.70 11.50
N TYR A 228 5.53 14.51 10.49
CA TYR A 228 6.46 14.85 9.42
C TYR A 228 7.73 15.58 9.90
N PRO A 229 7.67 16.71 10.64
CA PRO A 229 8.85 17.43 11.10
C PRO A 229 9.73 16.62 12.06
N ILE A 230 9.19 15.54 12.66
CA ILE A 230 9.92 14.67 13.57
C ILE A 230 10.66 13.57 12.80
N THR A 231 9.99 12.93 11.84
CA THR A 231 10.51 11.76 11.13
C THR A 231 11.19 12.08 9.82
N LEU A 232 10.97 13.26 9.28
CA LEU A 232 11.35 13.66 7.92
C LEU A 232 11.00 12.59 6.88
N SER A 233 9.81 11.98 7.05
CA SER A 233 9.32 10.92 6.18
C SER A 233 8.29 11.47 5.19
N LYS A 234 8.52 11.23 3.89
CA LYS A 234 7.55 11.58 2.83
C LYS A 234 6.20 10.89 3.07
N LEU A 235 6.20 9.65 3.58
CA LEU A 235 4.98 8.94 3.93
C LEU A 235 4.18 9.69 5.00
N ALA A 236 4.84 10.16 6.08
CA ALA A 236 4.18 10.92 7.13
C ALA A 236 3.57 12.23 6.61
N LEU A 237 4.26 12.92 5.69
CA LEU A 237 3.74 14.14 5.06
C LEU A 237 2.49 13.87 4.22
N PHE A 238 2.48 12.80 3.42
CA PHE A 238 1.38 12.53 2.49
C PHE A 238 0.22 11.74 3.11
N THR A 239 0.42 11.08 4.26
CA THR A 239 -0.61 10.28 4.94
C THR A 239 -1.95 11.01 5.14
N PRO A 240 -2.01 12.24 5.71
CA PRO A 240 -3.28 12.92 5.91
C PRO A 240 -4.00 13.24 4.59
N PHE A 241 -3.27 13.66 3.56
CA PHE A 241 -3.85 13.92 2.24
C PHE A 241 -4.36 12.64 1.58
N TRP A 242 -3.63 11.55 1.73
CA TRP A 242 -4.04 10.24 1.23
C TRP A 242 -5.33 9.76 1.88
N LEU A 243 -5.47 9.89 3.20
CA LEU A 243 -6.70 9.53 3.92
C LEU A 243 -7.90 10.36 3.47
N VAL A 244 -7.72 11.66 3.26
CA VAL A 244 -8.77 12.55 2.72
C VAL A 244 -9.15 12.14 1.30
N ALA A 245 -8.17 11.84 0.44
CA ALA A 245 -8.42 11.36 -0.91
C ALA A 245 -9.19 10.02 -0.92
N MET A 246 -8.79 9.06 -0.06
CA MET A 246 -9.49 7.77 0.06
C MET A 246 -10.90 7.94 0.60
N LEU A 247 -11.12 8.86 1.55
CA LEU A 247 -12.45 9.21 2.03
C LEU A 247 -13.29 9.81 0.90
N ALA A 248 -12.76 10.75 0.13
CA ALA A 248 -13.46 11.36 -0.99
C ALA A 248 -13.82 10.30 -2.06
N LEU A 249 -12.86 9.50 -2.50
CA LEU A 249 -13.09 8.43 -3.47
C LEU A 249 -14.15 7.44 -2.98
N SER A 250 -14.11 7.05 -1.70
CA SER A 250 -15.07 6.11 -1.13
C SER A 250 -16.49 6.67 -0.96
N ARG A 251 -16.66 8.00 -0.95
CA ARG A 251 -17.96 8.65 -0.91
C ARG A 251 -18.63 8.71 -2.28
N TYR A 252 -17.85 8.94 -3.34
CA TYR A 252 -18.36 9.12 -4.70
C TYR A 252 -18.40 7.84 -5.51
N PHE A 253 -17.53 6.87 -5.18
CA PHE A 253 -17.38 5.63 -5.94
C PHE A 253 -17.55 4.41 -5.03
N ASN A 254 -17.96 3.29 -5.62
CA ASN A 254 -17.96 2.02 -4.91
C ASN A 254 -16.51 1.60 -4.56
N PHE A 255 -16.36 0.70 -3.60
CA PHE A 255 -15.08 0.28 -3.04
C PHE A 255 -14.03 -0.10 -4.10
N LYS A 256 -14.40 -0.95 -5.06
CA LYS A 256 -13.46 -1.45 -6.09
C LYS A 256 -12.99 -0.32 -7.01
N PHE A 257 -13.90 0.56 -7.42
CA PHE A 257 -13.56 1.74 -8.22
C PHE A 257 -12.70 2.71 -7.44
N ALA A 258 -13.01 2.98 -6.18
CA ALA A 258 -12.19 3.83 -5.32
C ALA A 258 -10.74 3.34 -5.24
N VAL A 259 -10.54 2.02 -5.07
CA VAL A 259 -9.20 1.41 -5.06
C VAL A 259 -8.50 1.55 -6.41
N THR A 260 -9.18 1.31 -7.53
CA THR A 260 -8.57 1.45 -8.86
C THR A 260 -8.23 2.92 -9.18
N LEU A 261 -9.16 3.83 -8.90
CA LEU A 261 -8.96 5.27 -9.14
C LEU A 261 -7.86 5.87 -8.26
N SER A 262 -7.64 5.32 -7.06
CA SER A 262 -6.56 5.78 -6.18
C SER A 262 -5.16 5.61 -6.79
N LEU A 263 -4.98 4.67 -7.72
CA LEU A 263 -3.75 4.53 -8.51
C LEU A 263 -3.87 5.21 -9.89
N LEU A 264 -4.98 4.98 -10.59
CA LEU A 264 -5.16 5.46 -11.95
C LEU A 264 -5.06 6.99 -12.05
N VAL A 265 -5.76 7.71 -11.16
CA VAL A 265 -5.78 9.18 -11.23
C VAL A 265 -4.40 9.79 -11.00
N PRO A 266 -3.65 9.47 -9.92
CA PRO A 266 -2.32 10.02 -9.74
C PRO A 266 -1.35 9.68 -10.86
N ILE A 267 -1.35 8.43 -11.35
CA ILE A 267 -0.48 8.02 -12.47
C ILE A 267 -0.81 8.79 -13.75
N SER A 268 -2.11 8.94 -14.05
CA SER A 268 -2.57 9.66 -15.24
C SER A 268 -2.22 11.15 -15.19
N VAL A 269 -2.33 11.78 -14.02
CA VAL A 269 -1.91 13.18 -13.84
C VAL A 269 -0.41 13.33 -14.12
N GLY A 270 0.44 12.47 -13.55
CA GLY A 270 1.87 12.55 -13.81
C GLY A 270 2.23 12.23 -15.26
N LEU A 271 1.52 11.28 -15.90
CA LEU A 271 1.68 11.00 -17.33
C LEU A 271 1.29 12.20 -18.20
N LEU A 272 0.19 12.87 -17.87
CA LEU A 272 -0.21 14.11 -18.55
C LEU A 272 0.85 15.20 -18.42
N LEU A 273 1.36 15.42 -17.20
CA LEU A 273 2.38 16.43 -16.94
C LEU A 273 3.66 16.17 -17.73
N ILE A 274 4.13 14.91 -17.81
CA ILE A 274 5.35 14.60 -18.57
C ILE A 274 5.15 14.72 -20.07
N ILE A 275 3.96 14.42 -20.59
CA ILE A 275 3.61 14.65 -22.02
C ILE A 275 3.61 16.14 -22.32
N LEU A 276 2.99 16.97 -21.46
CA LEU A 276 2.98 18.44 -21.64
C LEU A 276 4.39 19.04 -21.52
N PHE A 277 5.25 18.48 -20.71
CA PHE A 277 6.66 18.84 -20.66
C PHE A 277 7.39 18.54 -21.98
N GLN A 278 7.16 17.36 -22.57
CA GLN A 278 7.75 17.01 -23.87
C GLN A 278 7.28 17.90 -25.03
N GLN A 279 6.07 18.47 -24.90
CA GLN A 279 5.54 19.44 -25.87
C GLN A 279 5.99 20.88 -25.58
N GLU A 280 6.93 21.07 -24.65
CA GLU A 280 7.45 22.37 -24.21
C GLU A 280 6.37 23.32 -23.64
N ILE A 281 5.20 22.78 -23.24
CA ILE A 281 4.09 23.55 -22.65
C ILE A 281 4.35 23.84 -21.17
N LEU A 282 4.94 22.87 -20.45
CA LEU A 282 5.23 23.00 -19.01
C LEU A 282 6.73 22.95 -18.75
N PRO A 283 7.26 23.76 -17.81
CA PRO A 283 8.65 23.71 -17.43
C PRO A 283 8.97 22.51 -16.52
N TYR A 284 10.26 22.17 -16.44
CA TYR A 284 10.78 21.11 -15.57
C TYR A 284 10.32 21.25 -14.11
N SER A 285 10.38 22.48 -13.58
CA SER A 285 10.04 22.77 -12.17
C SER A 285 8.59 22.46 -11.78
N MET A 286 7.65 22.45 -12.74
CA MET A 286 6.25 22.07 -12.49
C MET A 286 5.98 20.58 -12.70
N THR A 287 6.76 19.93 -13.57
CA THR A 287 6.52 18.55 -13.99
C THR A 287 7.22 17.53 -13.11
N PHE A 288 8.54 17.66 -12.96
CA PHE A 288 9.37 16.64 -12.33
C PHE A 288 9.15 16.46 -10.82
N PRO A 289 8.79 17.49 -10.02
CA PRO A 289 8.43 17.26 -8.62
C PRO A 289 7.28 16.28 -8.45
N TYR A 290 6.24 16.38 -9.27
CA TYR A 290 5.11 15.46 -9.24
C TYR A 290 5.45 14.11 -9.90
N PHE A 291 5.98 14.10 -11.13
CA PHE A 291 6.30 12.88 -11.87
C PHE A 291 7.33 12.03 -11.12
N GLY A 292 8.37 12.65 -10.58
CA GLY A 292 9.39 11.99 -9.77
C GLY A 292 8.86 11.44 -8.44
N LEU A 293 7.89 12.12 -7.82
CA LEU A 293 7.31 11.64 -6.58
C LEU A 293 6.30 10.52 -6.80
N VAL A 294 5.38 10.68 -7.75
CA VAL A 294 4.26 9.76 -7.96
C VAL A 294 4.65 8.64 -8.92
N ASN A 295 4.95 8.97 -10.19
CA ASN A 295 5.15 7.94 -11.23
C ASN A 295 6.46 7.17 -11.02
N PHE A 296 7.52 7.86 -10.64
CA PHE A 296 8.78 7.18 -10.37
C PHE A 296 8.81 6.57 -8.97
N ARG A 297 8.71 7.40 -7.89
CA ARG A 297 9.00 6.90 -6.54
C ARG A 297 7.90 6.04 -5.93
N MET A 298 6.61 6.35 -6.17
CA MET A 298 5.52 5.56 -5.60
C MET A 298 5.18 4.32 -6.44
N ILE A 299 5.38 4.37 -7.76
CA ILE A 299 4.96 3.31 -8.69
C ILE A 299 6.14 2.51 -9.22
N ALA A 300 7.18 3.17 -9.78
CA ALA A 300 8.28 2.45 -10.40
C ALA A 300 9.27 1.87 -9.37
N ILE A 301 9.62 2.59 -8.32
CA ILE A 301 10.61 2.14 -7.32
C ILE A 301 10.23 0.82 -6.64
N PRO A 302 8.99 0.55 -6.21
CA PRO A 302 8.61 -0.76 -5.68
C PRO A 302 8.84 -1.91 -6.68
N SER A 303 8.61 -1.65 -7.96
CA SER A 303 8.88 -2.59 -9.05
C SER A 303 10.38 -2.79 -9.28
N LEU A 304 11.14 -1.70 -9.34
CA LEU A 304 12.61 -1.72 -9.50
C LEU A 304 13.31 -2.39 -8.31
N ALA A 305 12.77 -2.26 -7.11
CA ALA A 305 13.31 -2.95 -5.95
C ALA A 305 13.35 -4.48 -6.16
N MET A 306 12.35 -5.05 -6.84
CA MET A 306 12.37 -6.48 -7.19
C MET A 306 13.48 -6.82 -8.19
N ASP A 307 13.77 -5.91 -9.11
CA ASP A 307 14.84 -6.04 -10.09
C ASP A 307 16.22 -6.13 -9.39
N TYR A 308 16.51 -5.18 -8.50
CA TYR A 308 17.74 -5.18 -7.72
C TYR A 308 17.90 -6.41 -6.83
N TYR A 309 16.82 -6.82 -6.16
CA TYR A 309 16.85 -8.01 -5.31
C TYR A 309 17.09 -9.29 -6.13
N ASN A 310 16.48 -9.43 -7.31
CA ASN A 310 16.75 -10.55 -8.20
C ASN A 310 18.22 -10.56 -8.68
N SER A 311 18.76 -9.41 -9.08
CA SER A 311 20.16 -9.31 -9.51
C SER A 311 21.13 -9.62 -8.37
N PHE A 312 20.90 -9.07 -7.19
CA PHE A 312 21.79 -9.28 -6.04
C PHE A 312 21.78 -10.75 -5.60
N PHE A 313 20.61 -11.33 -5.35
CA PHE A 313 20.46 -12.69 -4.84
C PHE A 313 20.63 -13.77 -5.90
N PHE A 314 20.80 -13.42 -7.14
CA PHE A 314 21.28 -14.33 -8.18
C PHE A 314 22.76 -14.72 -7.98
N ALA A 315 23.57 -13.80 -7.47
CA ALA A 315 25.01 -13.99 -7.25
C ALA A 315 25.42 -14.14 -5.77
N HIS A 316 24.50 -13.88 -4.83
CA HIS A 316 24.80 -13.85 -3.40
C HIS A 316 23.88 -14.80 -2.61
N PRO A 317 24.31 -15.28 -1.42
CA PRO A 317 23.53 -16.20 -0.61
C PRO A 317 22.23 -15.55 -0.12
N VAL A 318 21.15 -16.36 -0.08
CA VAL A 318 19.86 -15.96 0.47
C VAL A 318 19.92 -15.81 1.99
N THR A 319 18.97 -15.06 2.57
CA THR A 319 18.97 -14.72 4.00
C THR A 319 18.34 -15.78 4.89
N ASN A 320 17.57 -16.73 4.35
CA ASN A 320 16.79 -17.69 5.11
C ASN A 320 15.96 -17.06 6.24
N PHE A 321 15.38 -15.89 5.99
CA PHE A 321 14.58 -15.09 6.94
C PHE A 321 15.36 -14.52 8.14
N CYS A 322 16.68 -14.50 8.16
CA CYS A 322 17.49 -13.97 9.26
C CYS A 322 17.30 -12.45 9.51
N GLN A 323 16.73 -11.71 8.53
CA GLN A 323 16.33 -10.32 8.70
C GLN A 323 15.17 -10.15 9.70
N ILE A 324 14.40 -11.23 9.98
CA ILE A 324 13.35 -11.23 11.00
C ILE A 324 14.01 -11.41 12.36
N ARG A 325 13.96 -10.39 13.22
CA ARG A 325 14.63 -10.39 14.53
C ARG A 325 14.33 -11.61 15.39
N LEU A 326 13.08 -12.13 15.33
CA LEU A 326 12.67 -13.31 16.08
C LEU A 326 13.40 -14.58 15.62
N LEU A 327 13.75 -14.69 14.34
CA LEU A 327 14.43 -15.86 13.77
C LEU A 327 15.96 -15.74 13.80
N ARG A 328 16.49 -14.54 13.98
CA ARG A 328 17.94 -14.28 13.99
C ARG A 328 18.76 -15.13 14.96
N PRO A 329 18.27 -15.52 16.16
CA PRO A 329 19.02 -16.42 17.04
C PRO A 329 19.14 -17.85 16.50
N PHE A 330 18.25 -18.27 15.57
CA PHE A 330 18.17 -19.63 15.06
C PHE A 330 18.77 -19.78 13.67
N VAL A 331 19.02 -18.68 12.96
CA VAL A 331 19.49 -18.67 11.57
C VAL A 331 20.72 -17.80 11.43
N ALA A 332 21.81 -18.39 10.94
CA ALA A 332 23.00 -17.61 10.62
C ALA A 332 22.71 -16.63 9.48
N CYS A 333 22.97 -15.35 9.73
CA CYS A 333 22.73 -14.30 8.76
C CYS A 333 24.00 -14.00 7.96
N PRO A 334 23.99 -14.10 6.63
CA PRO A 334 25.16 -13.76 5.82
C PRO A 334 25.44 -12.23 5.77
N TYR A 335 24.46 -11.42 6.21
CA TYR A 335 24.55 -9.96 6.18
C TYR A 335 24.45 -9.37 7.58
N GLN A 336 25.37 -8.46 7.92
CA GLN A 336 25.38 -7.77 9.22
C GLN A 336 24.48 -6.52 9.21
N GLU A 337 24.32 -5.89 8.06
CA GLU A 337 23.51 -4.69 7.86
C GLU A 337 22.06 -5.01 7.48
N GLN A 338 21.22 -3.99 7.51
CA GLN A 338 19.85 -4.09 6.96
C GLN A 338 19.92 -4.30 5.45
N LEU A 339 19.06 -5.15 4.90
CA LEU A 339 19.07 -5.47 3.47
C LEU A 339 18.97 -4.22 2.58
N ALA A 340 18.21 -3.21 3.00
CA ALA A 340 18.10 -1.96 2.28
C ALA A 340 19.47 -1.26 2.09
N ASN A 341 20.35 -1.35 3.10
CA ASN A 341 21.71 -0.79 3.02
C ASN A 341 22.61 -1.69 2.17
N VAL A 342 22.50 -3.00 2.31
CA VAL A 342 23.26 -3.97 1.50
C VAL A 342 22.99 -3.74 0.01
N ILE A 343 21.74 -3.61 -0.39
CA ILE A 343 21.35 -3.35 -1.78
C ILE A 343 21.82 -1.95 -2.21
N TYR A 344 21.66 -0.93 -1.37
CA TYR A 344 22.15 0.41 -1.65
C TYR A 344 23.68 0.40 -1.92
N ASN A 345 24.46 -0.25 -1.06
CA ASN A 345 25.91 -0.31 -1.20
C ASN A 345 26.36 -1.10 -2.45
N ALA A 346 25.57 -2.13 -2.83
CA ALA A 346 25.90 -2.95 -4.00
C ALA A 346 25.67 -2.23 -5.34
N PHE A 347 24.67 -1.36 -5.43
CA PHE A 347 24.28 -0.73 -6.71
C PHE A 347 24.59 0.76 -6.78
N GLY A 348 24.94 1.42 -5.67
CA GLY A 348 25.29 2.84 -5.63
C GLY A 348 24.13 3.80 -5.97
N ILE A 349 22.90 3.32 -5.94
CA ILE A 349 21.71 4.07 -6.32
C ILE A 349 21.15 4.86 -5.14
N GLY A 350 20.92 6.15 -5.33
CA GLY A 350 20.52 7.09 -4.27
C GLY A 350 19.31 6.65 -3.43
N GLY A 351 19.55 6.45 -2.14
CA GLY A 351 18.53 6.16 -1.12
C GLY A 351 18.50 4.70 -0.64
N GLN A 352 17.93 4.48 0.55
CA GLN A 352 17.73 3.15 1.09
C GLN A 352 16.61 2.43 0.29
N PHE A 353 16.92 1.27 -0.28
CA PHE A 353 15.96 0.42 -0.98
C PHE A 353 15.28 -0.55 -0.02
N ASN A 354 14.31 -0.02 0.74
CA ASN A 354 13.33 -0.89 1.36
C ASN A 354 12.44 -1.51 0.26
N ALA A 355 12.13 -2.78 0.40
CA ALA A 355 11.40 -3.51 -0.62
C ALA A 355 10.19 -4.26 -0.04
N SER A 356 9.23 -4.55 -0.90
CA SER A 356 8.02 -5.29 -0.56
C SER A 356 8.30 -6.71 -0.03
N LEU A 357 7.24 -7.35 0.46
CA LEU A 357 7.28 -8.76 0.86
C LEU A 357 7.78 -9.70 -0.27
N PHE A 358 7.48 -9.38 -1.52
CA PHE A 358 7.91 -10.20 -2.66
C PHE A 358 9.43 -10.20 -2.84
N ALA A 359 10.06 -9.07 -2.60
CA ALA A 359 11.50 -8.95 -2.66
C ALA A 359 12.18 -9.47 -1.38
N THR A 360 11.71 -9.08 -0.19
CA THR A 360 12.38 -9.39 1.08
C THR A 360 12.05 -10.78 1.62
N GLU A 361 10.78 -11.08 1.90
CA GLU A 361 10.37 -12.41 2.37
C GLU A 361 10.40 -13.45 1.22
N GLY A 362 10.24 -12.98 -0.03
CA GLY A 362 10.35 -13.81 -1.22
C GLY A 362 11.80 -13.98 -1.67
N ILE A 363 12.24 -13.14 -2.59
CA ILE A 363 13.51 -13.30 -3.32
C ILE A 363 14.72 -13.38 -2.38
N ALA A 364 14.84 -12.43 -1.44
CA ALA A 364 15.99 -12.39 -0.53
C ALA A 364 16.04 -13.56 0.45
N SER A 365 14.89 -14.07 0.89
CA SER A 365 14.86 -15.12 1.92
C SER A 365 15.03 -16.53 1.36
N VAL A 366 14.43 -16.83 0.19
CA VAL A 366 14.36 -18.19 -0.35
C VAL A 366 14.73 -18.29 -1.83
N GLY A 367 15.11 -17.19 -2.45
CA GLY A 367 15.42 -17.13 -3.88
C GLY A 367 14.15 -17.10 -4.76
N ALA A 368 14.34 -16.72 -6.03
CA ALA A 368 13.24 -16.57 -6.97
C ALA A 368 12.38 -17.83 -7.14
N PHE A 369 12.97 -19.03 -7.07
CA PHE A 369 12.24 -20.28 -7.28
C PHE A 369 11.19 -20.56 -6.19
N PHE A 370 11.52 -20.31 -4.92
CA PHE A 370 10.63 -20.56 -3.77
C PHE A 370 9.82 -19.33 -3.33
N ALA A 371 10.04 -18.15 -3.92
CA ALA A 371 9.30 -16.91 -3.60
C ALA A 371 7.76 -17.05 -3.68
N PRO A 372 7.15 -17.85 -4.60
CA PRO A 372 5.70 -18.06 -4.60
C PRO A 372 5.15 -18.71 -3.32
N VAL A 373 5.93 -19.57 -2.66
CA VAL A 373 5.51 -20.22 -1.40
C VAL A 373 5.42 -19.20 -0.26
N THR A 374 6.41 -18.33 -0.15
CA THR A 374 6.40 -17.25 0.85
C THR A 374 5.31 -16.23 0.58
N ALA A 375 5.07 -15.92 -0.70
CA ALA A 375 3.98 -15.03 -1.10
C ALA A 375 2.61 -15.63 -0.74
N PHE A 376 2.40 -16.92 -0.89
CA PHE A 376 1.18 -17.59 -0.44
C PHE A 376 1.00 -17.49 1.08
N ALA A 377 2.06 -17.75 1.86
CA ALA A 377 2.04 -17.60 3.31
C ALA A 377 1.73 -16.14 3.73
N ALA A 378 2.32 -15.15 3.04
CA ALA A 378 2.01 -13.75 3.24
C ALA A 378 0.54 -13.43 2.93
N GLY A 379 -0.01 -14.01 1.86
CA GLY A 379 -1.42 -13.89 1.51
C GLY A 379 -2.36 -14.45 2.60
N LEU A 380 -1.97 -15.56 3.28
CA LEU A 380 -2.71 -16.08 4.43
C LEU A 380 -2.70 -15.11 5.63
N VAL A 381 -1.60 -14.42 5.87
CA VAL A 381 -1.52 -13.38 6.91
C VAL A 381 -2.45 -12.22 6.59
N ILE A 382 -2.50 -11.77 5.34
CA ILE A 382 -3.45 -10.72 4.91
C ILE A 382 -4.90 -11.24 5.01
N ALA A 383 -5.14 -12.49 4.67
CA ALA A 383 -6.45 -13.14 4.84
C ALA A 383 -6.91 -13.17 6.31
N LEU A 384 -5.99 -13.29 7.28
CA LEU A 384 -6.34 -13.12 8.68
C LEU A 384 -6.89 -11.71 8.95
N GLY A 385 -6.27 -10.67 8.41
CA GLY A 385 -6.79 -9.30 8.47
C GLY A 385 -8.21 -9.17 7.89
N ASN A 386 -8.49 -9.83 6.75
CA ASN A 386 -9.84 -9.88 6.17
C ASN A 386 -10.85 -10.53 7.13
N ARG A 387 -10.49 -11.66 7.71
CA ARG A 387 -11.36 -12.42 8.63
C ARG A 387 -11.67 -11.63 9.90
N LEU A 388 -10.67 -10.89 10.42
CA LEU A 388 -10.81 -10.07 11.63
C LEU A 388 -11.58 -8.76 11.36
N SER A 389 -11.54 -8.23 10.13
CA SER A 389 -12.32 -7.07 9.69
C SER A 389 -13.67 -7.43 9.06
N SER A 390 -13.95 -8.70 8.89
CA SER A 390 -15.21 -9.15 8.26
C SER A 390 -16.43 -8.62 9.01
N GLY A 391 -17.45 -8.18 8.25
CA GLY A 391 -18.65 -7.54 8.78
C GLY A 391 -18.53 -6.04 9.00
N LEU A 392 -17.34 -5.42 8.95
CA LEU A 392 -17.18 -3.97 8.93
C LEU A 392 -17.55 -3.39 7.55
N GLN A 393 -17.99 -2.14 7.55
CA GLN A 393 -18.28 -1.43 6.30
C GLN A 393 -17.02 -1.36 5.42
N PRO A 394 -17.13 -1.64 4.11
CA PRO A 394 -15.98 -1.59 3.20
C PRO A 394 -15.26 -0.24 3.20
N GLN A 395 -15.98 0.87 3.30
CA GLN A 395 -15.40 2.21 3.40
C GLN A 395 -14.53 2.36 4.64
N PHE A 396 -14.98 1.83 5.78
CA PHE A 396 -14.21 1.87 7.01
C PHE A 396 -12.90 1.10 6.89
N ILE A 397 -12.95 -0.12 6.31
CA ILE A 397 -11.75 -0.95 6.06
C ILE A 397 -10.80 -0.22 5.11
N LEU A 398 -11.33 0.38 4.04
CA LEU A 398 -10.53 1.12 3.06
C LEU A 398 -9.79 2.28 3.70
N ILE A 399 -10.46 3.13 4.46
CA ILE A 399 -9.87 4.31 5.08
C ILE A 399 -8.86 3.91 6.16
N SER A 400 -9.24 3.02 7.09
CA SER A 400 -8.39 2.62 8.21
C SER A 400 -7.17 1.78 7.78
N GLY A 401 -7.25 1.05 6.65
CA GLY A 401 -6.18 0.19 6.13
C GLY A 401 -5.35 0.82 5.02
N ALA A 402 -5.74 1.97 4.47
CA ALA A 402 -5.14 2.56 3.27
C ALA A 402 -3.62 2.79 3.38
N ILE A 403 -3.15 3.27 4.53
CA ILE A 403 -1.72 3.57 4.75
C ILE A 403 -0.89 2.29 4.81
N LEU A 404 -1.39 1.26 5.49
CA LEU A 404 -0.70 -0.03 5.58
C LEU A 404 -0.65 -0.74 4.22
N ALA A 405 -1.71 -0.63 3.41
CA ALA A 405 -1.71 -1.17 2.06
C ALA A 405 -0.64 -0.50 1.18
N GLN A 406 -0.49 0.83 1.30
CA GLN A 406 0.57 1.57 0.60
C GLN A 406 1.97 1.23 1.14
N ALA A 407 2.12 1.08 2.46
CA ALA A 407 3.39 0.73 3.08
C ALA A 407 3.92 -0.64 2.62
N LEU A 408 3.03 -1.62 2.42
CA LEU A 408 3.38 -2.99 1.97
C LEU A 408 4.05 -3.04 0.59
N LEU A 409 3.95 -1.99 -0.21
CA LEU A 409 4.65 -1.90 -1.49
C LEU A 409 6.16 -1.69 -1.34
N ASN A 410 6.59 -1.08 -0.21
CA ASN A 410 7.97 -0.68 0.01
C ASN A 410 8.55 -1.20 1.33
N VAL A 411 7.78 -1.98 2.10
CA VAL A 411 8.20 -2.45 3.42
C VAL A 411 7.88 -3.94 3.55
N PRO A 412 8.78 -4.74 4.13
CA PRO A 412 8.53 -6.15 4.40
C PRO A 412 7.26 -6.38 5.23
N LEU A 413 6.52 -7.46 4.96
CA LEU A 413 5.30 -7.79 5.68
C LEU A 413 5.52 -7.89 7.19
N THR A 414 6.59 -8.55 7.60
CA THR A 414 6.96 -8.70 9.03
C THR A 414 7.19 -7.37 9.72
N THR A 415 7.80 -6.42 9.01
CA THR A 415 7.99 -5.05 9.50
C THR A 415 6.65 -4.31 9.59
N VAL A 416 5.78 -4.45 8.59
CA VAL A 416 4.46 -3.81 8.60
C VAL A 416 3.58 -4.36 9.73
N LEU A 417 3.64 -5.66 10.00
CA LEU A 417 2.89 -6.27 11.10
C LEU A 417 3.29 -5.73 12.48
N LEU A 418 4.60 -5.60 12.72
CA LEU A 418 5.15 -5.28 14.03
C LEU A 418 5.36 -3.78 14.23
N THR A 419 6.11 -3.13 13.33
CA THR A 419 6.58 -1.76 13.51
C THR A 419 5.63 -0.70 12.94
N HIS A 420 4.85 -1.04 11.91
CA HIS A 420 3.83 -0.15 11.34
C HIS A 420 2.43 -0.44 11.90
N GLY A 421 2.29 -1.45 12.76
CA GLY A 421 1.10 -1.68 13.54
C GLY A 421 -0.05 -2.38 12.80
N ALA A 422 0.21 -3.12 11.70
CA ALA A 422 -0.85 -3.89 11.04
C ALA A 422 -1.44 -4.95 11.97
N GLY A 423 -0.62 -5.62 12.80
CA GLY A 423 -1.11 -6.54 13.81
C GLY A 423 -2.03 -5.86 14.84
N VAL A 424 -1.68 -4.64 15.25
CA VAL A 424 -2.53 -3.83 16.15
C VAL A 424 -3.84 -3.46 15.46
N LEU A 425 -3.80 -3.03 14.20
CA LEU A 425 -5.01 -2.72 13.43
C LEU A 425 -5.93 -3.93 13.28
N PHE A 426 -5.38 -5.13 13.04
CA PHE A 426 -6.16 -6.37 12.96
C PHE A 426 -6.90 -6.67 14.26
N VAL A 427 -6.26 -6.47 15.42
CA VAL A 427 -6.89 -6.61 16.73
C VAL A 427 -7.98 -5.54 16.92
N LEU A 428 -7.72 -4.29 16.56
CA LEU A 428 -8.70 -3.20 16.63
C LEU A 428 -9.94 -3.49 15.76
N TRP A 429 -9.76 -3.99 14.55
CA TRP A 429 -10.87 -4.42 13.71
C TRP A 429 -11.66 -5.56 14.34
N TYR A 430 -10.97 -6.51 14.98
CA TYR A 430 -11.64 -7.65 15.62
C TYR A 430 -12.54 -7.22 16.77
N ILE A 431 -12.08 -6.32 17.66
CA ILE A 431 -12.81 -5.91 18.86
C ILE A 431 -13.84 -4.79 18.61
N LEU A 432 -13.87 -4.21 17.39
CA LEU A 432 -14.78 -3.10 17.06
C LEU A 432 -16.24 -3.58 17.02
N PRO A 433 -17.20 -2.84 17.61
CA PRO A 433 -18.61 -3.20 17.61
C PRO A 433 -19.19 -3.13 16.19
N ARG A 434 -19.73 -4.24 15.70
CA ARG A 434 -20.30 -4.36 14.36
C ARG A 434 -21.60 -3.56 14.23
N ASP A 435 -22.37 -3.38 15.32
CA ASP A 435 -23.62 -2.62 15.31
C ASP A 435 -23.42 -1.15 14.92
N ALA A 436 -22.26 -0.58 15.22
CA ALA A 436 -21.94 0.81 14.91
C ALA A 436 -21.18 0.99 13.60
N PHE A 437 -20.39 0.00 13.16
CA PHE A 437 -19.49 0.09 12.00
C PHE A 437 -19.68 -1.06 10.99
N GLY A 438 -20.65 -1.93 11.23
CA GLY A 438 -20.98 -3.05 10.35
C GLY A 438 -21.85 -2.64 9.15
N VAL A 439 -21.95 -3.55 8.21
CA VAL A 439 -22.95 -3.47 7.13
C VAL A 439 -24.32 -3.66 7.78
N ALA A 440 -25.26 -2.73 7.55
CA ALA A 440 -26.63 -2.88 8.01
C ALA A 440 -27.18 -4.25 7.54
N ALA A 441 -27.66 -5.05 8.47
CA ALA A 441 -28.33 -6.30 8.12
C ALA A 441 -29.52 -5.94 7.21
N THR A 442 -29.53 -6.45 5.99
CA THR A 442 -30.74 -6.39 5.16
C THR A 442 -31.89 -6.98 5.97
N PRO A 443 -33.01 -6.27 6.19
CA PRO A 443 -34.15 -6.85 6.86
C PRO A 443 -34.52 -8.13 6.11
N GLY A 444 -34.39 -9.26 6.81
CA GLY A 444 -34.88 -10.54 6.26
C GLY A 444 -36.33 -10.38 5.84
N PRO A 445 -36.82 -11.15 4.86
CA PRO A 445 -38.21 -11.12 4.48
C PRO A 445 -39.04 -11.33 5.75
N GLN A 446 -39.80 -10.31 6.13
CA GLN A 446 -40.75 -10.43 7.21
C GLN A 446 -41.67 -11.59 6.85
N ASN A 447 -41.58 -12.69 7.58
CA ASN A 447 -42.61 -13.75 7.51
C ASN A 447 -43.92 -13.11 7.87
N LEU A 448 -44.66 -12.72 6.85
CA LEU A 448 -46.09 -12.44 6.95
C LEU A 448 -46.78 -13.80 7.19
N SER A 449 -46.67 -14.30 8.43
CA SER A 449 -47.59 -15.33 8.91
C SER A 449 -48.93 -14.67 9.22
N ARG A 450 -49.85 -14.83 8.33
CA ARG A 450 -51.30 -14.84 8.63
C ARG A 450 -51.78 -16.27 8.74
#